data_a1792938fe25d3578365edae687e9806
#
_entry.id   a1792938fe25d3578365edae687e9806
#
_cell.length_a   1.000
_cell.length_b   1.000
_cell.length_c   1.000
_cell.angle_alpha   90.00
_cell.angle_beta   90.00
_cell.angle_gamma   90.00
#
_symmetry.space_group_name_H-M   'P 1'
#
loop_
_entity.id
_entity.type
_entity.pdbx_description
1 polymer ?
#
loop_
_entity_poly.entity_id
_entity_poly.type
_entity_poly.pdbx_seq_one_letter_code
_entity_poly.pdbx_strand_id
1 'polypeptide(L)'
;ESWGREGVNYGFEGHQTDRTRGVRVLPSVELALKDVSLTYVSRLMSREYTRAPLFRKVLQSICWQVSSGEQVIVVGAVQPDGTVKGGTGWGAEFAKICNKPLLVFDQPRNAWLDWQKDKWVQVENPTIGFAHFAATGTRFLEDNGRVAIQNLFARSFTR
;
A
#
# COMPACT_ATOMS: atom_id res chain seq x y z
N GLU A 1 12.30 3.42 3.19
CA GLU A 1 13.40 3.06 4.14
C GLU A 1 12.88 2.32 5.36
N SER A 2 11.68 2.65 5.84
CA SER A 2 11.07 1.95 6.98
C SER A 2 10.74 0.47 6.71
N TRP A 3 10.76 0.04 5.47
CA TRP A 3 10.35 -1.29 5.02
C TRP A 3 11.50 -2.23 4.64
N GLY A 4 12.76 -1.85 4.86
CA GLY A 4 13.90 -2.73 4.70
C GLY A 4 14.93 -2.31 3.66
N ARG A 5 16.11 -2.94 3.71
CA ARG A 5 17.29 -2.56 2.92
C ARG A 5 17.23 -3.00 1.46
N GLU A 6 16.50 -4.06 1.14
CA GLU A 6 16.43 -4.65 -0.21
C GLU A 6 15.10 -4.38 -0.92
N GLY A 7 14.34 -3.41 -0.42
CA GLY A 7 13.08 -3.03 -1.03
C GLY A 7 13.25 -2.33 -2.38
N VAL A 8 12.41 -2.67 -3.34
CA VAL A 8 12.26 -1.95 -4.60
C VAL A 8 11.13 -0.93 -4.47
N ASN A 9 11.44 0.33 -4.75
CA ASN A 9 10.43 1.38 -4.87
C ASN A 9 10.07 1.60 -6.33
N TYR A 10 8.80 1.58 -6.62
CA TYR A 10 8.29 1.95 -7.93
C TYR A 10 8.08 3.46 -8.00
N GLY A 11 8.78 4.09 -8.92
CA GLY A 11 8.69 5.51 -9.19
C GLY A 11 8.45 5.77 -10.68
N PHE A 12 8.49 7.03 -11.08
CA PHE A 12 8.35 7.47 -12.45
C PHE A 12 9.17 8.74 -12.67
N GLU A 13 9.43 9.12 -13.90
CA GLU A 13 10.16 10.34 -14.22
C GLU A 13 9.49 11.58 -13.62
N GLY A 14 10.25 12.36 -12.84
CA GLY A 14 9.77 13.52 -12.10
C GLY A 14 9.08 13.20 -10.78
N HIS A 15 9.08 11.94 -10.34
CA HIS A 15 8.60 11.60 -9.00
C HIS A 15 9.59 12.09 -7.95
N GLN A 16 9.14 13.01 -7.13
CA GLN A 16 9.94 13.50 -5.99
C GLN A 16 9.98 12.42 -4.90
N THR A 17 11.16 11.85 -4.69
CA THR A 17 11.40 10.85 -3.64
C THR A 17 12.80 11.07 -3.08
N ASP A 18 12.93 10.93 -1.76
CA ASP A 18 14.23 11.00 -1.09
C ASP A 18 15.05 9.72 -1.26
N ARG A 19 14.47 8.69 -1.87
CA ARG A 19 15.18 7.42 -2.12
C ARG A 19 16.08 7.49 -3.34
N THR A 20 17.34 7.11 -3.11
CA THR A 20 18.37 7.01 -4.14
C THR A 20 18.73 5.58 -4.51
N ARG A 21 18.31 4.58 -3.71
CA ARG A 21 18.61 3.16 -3.92
C ARG A 21 17.34 2.34 -4.10
N GLY A 22 17.42 1.29 -4.91
CA GLY A 22 16.30 0.37 -5.13
C GLY A 22 15.08 1.03 -5.77
N VAL A 23 15.28 2.06 -6.59
CA VAL A 23 14.18 2.72 -7.32
C VAL A 23 14.09 2.12 -8.73
N ARG A 24 12.93 1.57 -9.06
CA ARG A 24 12.56 1.20 -10.42
C ARG A 24 11.71 2.32 -11.01
N VAL A 25 12.27 3.03 -11.97
CA VAL A 25 11.55 4.08 -12.70
C VAL A 25 10.71 3.44 -13.80
N LEU A 26 9.41 3.58 -13.72
CA LEU A 26 8.44 3.04 -14.67
C LEU A 26 8.23 4.04 -15.82
N PRO A 27 8.37 3.63 -17.07
CA PRO A 27 7.99 4.46 -18.21
C PRO A 27 6.47 4.62 -18.28
N SER A 28 6.01 5.69 -18.94
CA SER A 28 4.57 6.03 -19.02
C SER A 28 3.74 4.90 -19.63
N VAL A 29 4.30 4.12 -20.55
CA VAL A 29 3.63 2.96 -21.17
C VAL A 29 3.35 1.87 -20.12
N GLU A 30 4.34 1.54 -19.29
CA GLU A 30 4.14 0.56 -18.20
C GLU A 30 3.14 1.08 -17.16
N LEU A 31 3.26 2.34 -16.75
CA LEU A 31 2.31 2.95 -15.82
C LEU A 31 0.86 2.82 -16.31
N ALA A 32 0.62 3.10 -17.58
CA ALA A 32 -0.71 3.07 -18.19
C ALA A 32 -1.36 1.66 -18.19
N LEU A 33 -0.59 0.59 -18.06
CA LEU A 33 -1.14 -0.77 -17.93
C LEU A 33 -2.02 -0.94 -16.68
N LYS A 34 -1.89 -0.06 -15.70
CA LYS A 34 -2.72 -0.07 -14.48
C LYS A 34 -4.02 0.73 -14.59
N ASP A 35 -4.25 1.42 -15.68
CA ASP A 35 -5.43 2.28 -15.85
C ASP A 35 -6.75 1.52 -15.79
N VAL A 36 -6.82 0.34 -16.37
CA VAL A 36 -8.04 -0.50 -16.32
C VAL A 36 -8.35 -0.89 -14.87
N SER A 37 -7.35 -1.37 -14.14
CA SER A 37 -7.50 -1.74 -12.73
C SER A 37 -7.91 -0.54 -11.87
N LEU A 38 -7.27 0.61 -12.08
CA LEU A 38 -7.59 1.83 -11.34
C LEU A 38 -8.98 2.38 -11.68
N THR A 39 -9.43 2.25 -12.91
CA THR A 39 -10.80 2.58 -13.30
C THR A 39 -11.82 1.68 -12.58
N TYR A 40 -11.52 0.40 -12.44
CA TYR A 40 -12.36 -0.52 -11.68
C TYR A 40 -12.38 -0.19 -10.18
N VAL A 41 -11.20 0.02 -9.58
CA VAL A 41 -11.06 0.45 -8.18
C VAL A 41 -11.81 1.75 -7.92
N SER A 42 -11.75 2.72 -8.84
CA SER A 42 -12.46 3.99 -8.72
C SER A 42 -13.97 3.80 -8.55
N ARG A 43 -14.53 2.87 -9.29
CA ARG A 43 -15.97 2.52 -9.22
C ARG A 43 -16.32 1.87 -7.89
N LEU A 44 -15.50 0.92 -7.42
CA LEU A 44 -15.70 0.27 -6.13
C LEU A 44 -15.65 1.24 -4.95
N MET A 45 -14.75 2.22 -5.01
CA MET A 45 -14.59 3.23 -3.97
C MET A 45 -15.54 4.42 -4.11
N SER A 46 -16.30 4.51 -5.21
CA SER A 46 -17.04 5.73 -5.59
C SER A 46 -16.17 6.99 -5.57
N ARG A 47 -14.93 6.86 -6.02
CA ARG A 47 -13.95 7.95 -6.13
C ARG A 47 -13.53 8.17 -7.56
N GLU A 48 -13.43 9.41 -7.98
CA GLU A 48 -12.99 9.73 -9.34
C GLU A 48 -11.52 9.33 -9.56
N TYR A 49 -11.25 8.56 -10.63
CA TYR A 49 -9.88 8.34 -11.07
C TYR A 49 -9.40 9.59 -11.79
N THR A 50 -8.58 10.35 -11.09
CA THR A 50 -8.13 11.68 -11.47
C THR A 50 -7.51 11.76 -12.85
N ARG A 51 -7.74 12.88 -13.54
CA ARG A 51 -7.04 13.26 -14.78
C ARG A 51 -5.76 14.06 -14.52
N ALA A 52 -5.50 14.49 -13.28
CA ALA A 52 -4.27 15.20 -12.91
C ALA A 52 -3.04 14.30 -13.14
N PRO A 53 -2.13 14.65 -14.07
CA PRO A 53 -1.11 13.72 -14.59
C PRO A 53 -0.19 13.17 -13.50
N LEU A 54 0.25 14.03 -12.58
CA LEU A 54 1.16 13.64 -11.51
C LEU A 54 0.50 12.64 -10.53
N PHE A 55 -0.71 12.97 -10.06
CA PHE A 55 -1.41 12.12 -9.11
C PHE A 55 -1.82 10.79 -9.74
N ARG A 56 -2.21 10.80 -11.01
CA ARG A 56 -2.47 9.59 -11.79
C ARG A 56 -1.27 8.66 -11.81
N LYS A 57 -0.07 9.17 -12.11
CA LYS A 57 1.19 8.39 -12.08
C LYS A 57 1.49 7.83 -10.68
N VAL A 58 1.21 8.59 -9.62
CA VAL A 58 1.35 8.10 -8.24
C VAL A 58 0.46 6.87 -8.00
N LEU A 59 -0.82 6.94 -8.37
CA LEU A 59 -1.74 5.80 -8.21
C LEU A 59 -1.31 4.59 -9.04
N GLN A 60 -0.87 4.82 -10.27
CA GLN A 60 -0.34 3.76 -11.15
C GLN A 60 0.89 3.08 -10.52
N SER A 61 1.83 3.86 -9.96
CA SER A 61 3.02 3.31 -9.31
C SER A 61 2.69 2.50 -8.05
N ILE A 62 1.70 2.94 -7.26
CA ILE A 62 1.18 2.18 -6.11
C ILE A 62 0.63 0.83 -6.55
N CYS A 63 -0.16 0.78 -7.62
CA CYS A 63 -0.68 -0.48 -8.14
C CYS A 63 0.43 -1.41 -8.65
N TRP A 64 1.49 -0.88 -9.26
CA TRP A 64 2.66 -1.66 -9.62
C TRP A 64 3.36 -2.25 -8.39
N GLN A 65 3.53 -1.45 -7.34
CA GLN A 65 4.12 -1.89 -6.09
C GLN A 65 3.29 -3.01 -5.45
N VAL A 66 1.98 -2.84 -5.36
CA VAL A 66 1.05 -3.87 -4.84
C VAL A 66 1.08 -5.14 -5.69
N SER A 67 1.22 -5.01 -7.03
CA SER A 67 1.31 -6.15 -7.93
C SER A 67 2.55 -7.02 -7.66
N SER A 68 3.64 -6.44 -7.19
CA SER A 68 4.93 -7.11 -7.01
C SER A 68 5.03 -8.00 -5.77
N GLY A 69 4.10 -7.87 -4.81
CA GLY A 69 4.08 -8.65 -3.56
C GLY A 69 2.98 -9.70 -3.54
N GLU A 70 3.22 -10.77 -2.81
CA GLU A 70 2.23 -11.81 -2.52
C GLU A 70 1.30 -11.40 -1.36
N GLN A 71 1.84 -10.64 -0.40
CA GLN A 71 1.12 -10.03 0.71
C GLN A 71 1.23 -8.52 0.62
N VAL A 72 0.22 -7.80 1.06
CA VAL A 72 0.19 -6.33 1.06
C VAL A 72 0.02 -5.80 2.48
N ILE A 73 0.87 -4.85 2.83
CA ILE A 73 0.89 -4.23 4.15
C ILE A 73 0.73 -2.72 3.97
N VAL A 74 -0.21 -2.17 4.68
CA VAL A 74 -0.62 -0.77 4.56
C VAL A 74 -0.55 -0.08 5.91
N VAL A 75 -0.11 1.17 5.93
CA VAL A 75 -0.26 2.06 7.10
C VAL A 75 -1.10 3.26 6.69
N GLY A 76 -2.21 3.48 7.38
CA GLY A 76 -3.13 4.56 7.01
C GLY A 76 -4.26 4.77 8.02
N ALA A 77 -5.39 5.21 7.53
CA ALA A 77 -6.61 5.38 8.31
C ALA A 77 -7.79 4.73 7.60
N VAL A 78 -8.44 3.78 8.24
CA VAL A 78 -9.64 3.13 7.71
C VAL A 78 -10.86 4.02 7.96
N GLN A 79 -11.61 4.29 6.91
CA GLN A 79 -12.79 5.14 6.93
C GLN A 79 -14.06 4.33 7.29
N PRO A 80 -15.16 4.99 7.65
CA PRO A 80 -16.42 4.30 7.99
C PRO A 80 -16.97 3.41 6.87
N ASP A 81 -16.67 3.73 5.61
CA ASP A 81 -17.07 2.93 4.44
C ASP A 81 -16.17 1.68 4.23
N GLY A 82 -15.21 1.44 5.11
CA GLY A 82 -14.26 0.33 5.03
C GLY A 82 -13.08 0.55 4.09
N THR A 83 -13.00 1.67 3.40
CA THR A 83 -11.84 2.00 2.55
C THR A 83 -10.73 2.68 3.36
N VAL A 84 -9.51 2.64 2.86
CA VAL A 84 -8.40 3.40 3.46
C VAL A 84 -8.36 4.80 2.84
N LYS A 85 -8.07 5.80 3.66
CA LYS A 85 -8.02 7.22 3.26
C LYS A 85 -6.90 7.50 2.25
N GLY A 86 -7.18 8.41 1.31
CA GLY A 86 -6.20 8.96 0.38
C GLY A 86 -5.74 8.00 -0.72
N GLY A 87 -4.57 8.29 -1.30
CA GLY A 87 -3.96 7.45 -2.34
C GLY A 87 -3.63 6.03 -1.89
N THR A 88 -3.30 5.88 -0.61
CA THR A 88 -3.06 4.58 0.04
C THR A 88 -4.28 3.65 -0.09
N GLY A 89 -5.49 4.21 -0.03
CA GLY A 89 -6.73 3.45 -0.21
C GLY A 89 -6.85 2.77 -1.57
N TRP A 90 -6.32 3.38 -2.62
CA TRP A 90 -6.31 2.77 -3.96
C TRP A 90 -5.47 1.50 -4.00
N GLY A 91 -4.32 1.50 -3.33
CA GLY A 91 -3.49 0.30 -3.19
C GLY A 91 -4.16 -0.80 -2.37
N ALA A 92 -4.83 -0.44 -1.26
CA ALA A 92 -5.57 -1.38 -0.44
C ALA A 92 -6.74 -2.02 -1.21
N GLU A 93 -7.55 -1.23 -1.91
CA GLU A 93 -8.64 -1.76 -2.74
C GLU A 93 -8.13 -2.61 -3.90
N PHE A 94 -7.02 -2.21 -4.52
CA PHE A 94 -6.40 -3.03 -5.55
C PHE A 94 -5.91 -4.38 -5.00
N ALA A 95 -5.36 -4.42 -3.78
CA ALA A 95 -5.00 -5.67 -3.12
C ALA A 95 -6.22 -6.57 -2.87
N LYS A 96 -7.35 -6.00 -2.47
CA LYS A 96 -8.62 -6.74 -2.28
C LYS A 96 -9.09 -7.39 -3.58
N ILE A 97 -9.14 -6.65 -4.69
CA ILE A 97 -9.58 -7.21 -5.98
C ILE A 97 -8.60 -8.25 -6.53
N CYS A 98 -7.33 -8.17 -6.18
CA CYS A 98 -6.32 -9.18 -6.51
C CYS A 98 -6.33 -10.38 -5.53
N ASN A 99 -7.24 -10.38 -4.57
CA ASN A 99 -7.37 -11.41 -3.53
C ASN A 99 -6.05 -11.70 -2.79
N LYS A 100 -5.29 -10.65 -2.52
CA LYS A 100 -4.04 -10.75 -1.77
C LYS A 100 -4.28 -10.63 -0.27
N PRO A 101 -3.56 -11.39 0.57
CA PRO A 101 -3.53 -11.14 2.00
C PRO A 101 -3.19 -9.67 2.27
N LEU A 102 -4.04 -8.98 3.04
CA LEU A 102 -3.96 -7.54 3.25
C LEU A 102 -4.05 -7.21 4.74
N LEU A 103 -2.97 -6.62 5.25
CA LEU A 103 -2.90 -6.05 6.59
C LEU A 103 -2.89 -4.52 6.51
N VAL A 104 -3.70 -3.87 7.33
CA VAL A 104 -3.69 -2.42 7.49
C VAL A 104 -3.42 -2.07 8.96
N PHE A 105 -2.42 -1.24 9.21
CA PHE A 105 -2.31 -0.55 10.50
C PHE A 105 -3.13 0.73 10.43
N ASP A 106 -4.22 0.73 11.18
CA ASP A 106 -5.13 1.88 11.31
C ASP A 106 -4.60 2.82 12.40
N GLN A 107 -3.93 3.89 12.01
CA GLN A 107 -3.29 4.83 12.94
C GLN A 107 -4.30 5.44 13.94
N PRO A 108 -5.50 5.92 13.53
CA PRO A 108 -6.48 6.45 14.48
C PRO A 108 -6.93 5.45 15.55
N ARG A 109 -7.05 4.16 15.19
CA ARG A 109 -7.45 3.10 16.12
C ARG A 109 -6.27 2.49 16.86
N ASN A 110 -5.05 2.78 16.43
CA ASN A 110 -3.81 2.17 16.93
C ASN A 110 -3.87 0.62 16.89
N ALA A 111 -4.36 0.06 15.79
CA ALA A 111 -4.63 -1.37 15.68
C ALA A 111 -4.31 -1.91 14.29
N TRP A 112 -3.89 -3.18 14.25
CA TRP A 112 -3.78 -3.93 13.01
C TRP A 112 -5.14 -4.53 12.63
N LEU A 113 -5.50 -4.40 11.36
CA LEU A 113 -6.69 -4.95 10.76
C LEU A 113 -6.30 -5.87 9.60
N ASP A 114 -6.85 -7.07 9.57
CA ASP A 114 -6.69 -8.03 8.49
C ASP A 114 -7.97 -8.08 7.66
N TRP A 115 -7.85 -8.08 6.34
CA TRP A 115 -8.99 -8.18 5.44
C TRP A 115 -9.38 -9.64 5.24
N GLN A 116 -10.49 -10.05 5.84
CA GLN A 116 -10.99 -11.42 5.82
C GLN A 116 -12.46 -11.47 5.46
N LYS A 117 -12.82 -12.25 4.45
CA LYS A 117 -14.23 -12.47 4.07
C LYS A 117 -15.01 -11.15 3.95
N ASP A 118 -14.47 -10.21 3.19
CA ASP A 118 -15.05 -8.91 2.90
C ASP A 118 -15.29 -7.99 4.12
N LYS A 119 -14.52 -8.18 5.18
CA LYS A 119 -14.54 -7.33 6.36
C LYS A 119 -13.17 -7.16 7.00
N TRP A 120 -13.01 -6.08 7.74
CA TRP A 120 -11.85 -5.86 8.59
C TRP A 120 -11.99 -6.60 9.90
N VAL A 121 -10.98 -7.38 10.24
CA VAL A 121 -10.87 -8.10 11.52
C VAL A 121 -9.64 -7.60 12.24
N GLN A 122 -9.82 -7.13 13.48
CA GLN A 122 -8.68 -6.73 14.30
C GLN A 122 -7.85 -7.96 14.66
N VAL A 123 -6.53 -7.82 14.50
CA VAL A 123 -5.57 -8.87 14.81
C VAL A 123 -4.47 -8.33 15.71
N GLU A 124 -3.99 -9.17 16.61
CA GLU A 124 -2.89 -8.83 17.50
C GLU A 124 -1.58 -9.46 17.01
N ASN A 125 -0.51 -8.67 17.09
CA ASN A 125 0.84 -9.15 16.78
C ASN A 125 0.98 -9.86 15.42
N PRO A 126 0.47 -9.29 14.31
CA PRO A 126 0.61 -9.93 13.01
C PRO A 126 2.09 -10.07 12.61
N THR A 127 2.34 -10.96 11.66
CA THR A 127 3.65 -11.19 11.06
C THR A 127 3.56 -11.12 9.54
N ILE A 128 4.70 -10.88 8.90
CA ILE A 128 4.85 -11.01 7.46
C ILE A 128 5.09 -12.48 7.16
N GLY A 129 4.13 -13.12 6.50
CA GLY A 129 4.15 -14.56 6.24
C GLY A 129 4.69 -14.94 4.85
N PHE A 130 5.03 -13.97 4.01
CA PHE A 130 5.45 -14.20 2.63
C PHE A 130 6.84 -13.63 2.38
N ALA A 131 7.62 -14.33 1.56
CA ALA A 131 8.98 -13.90 1.19
C ALA A 131 8.94 -12.59 0.39
N HIS A 132 7.93 -12.43 -0.45
CA HIS A 132 7.70 -11.22 -1.24
C HIS A 132 6.44 -10.51 -0.76
N PHE A 133 6.59 -9.36 -0.16
CA PHE A 133 5.48 -8.52 0.26
C PHE A 133 5.62 -7.11 -0.31
N ALA A 134 4.49 -6.47 -0.53
CA ALA A 134 4.43 -5.06 -0.89
C ALA A 134 3.98 -4.24 0.31
N ALA A 135 4.55 -3.05 0.46
CA ALA A 135 4.19 -2.13 1.51
C ALA A 135 3.87 -0.75 0.92
N THR A 136 2.83 -0.13 1.42
CA THR A 136 2.49 1.24 1.09
C THR A 136 1.94 1.94 2.34
N GLY A 137 1.87 3.26 2.31
CA GLY A 137 1.37 3.99 3.47
C GLY A 137 1.10 5.45 3.19
N THR A 138 0.47 6.07 4.17
CA THR A 138 0.21 7.50 4.15
C THR A 138 1.51 8.31 4.25
N ARG A 139 1.54 9.45 3.56
CA ARG A 139 2.61 10.44 3.77
C ARG A 139 2.58 11.08 5.17
N PHE A 140 1.47 10.92 5.87
CA PHE A 140 1.27 11.41 7.25
C PHE A 140 1.49 10.26 8.24
N LEU A 141 2.70 9.70 8.21
CA LEU A 141 3.08 8.62 9.12
C LEU A 141 3.28 9.17 10.53
N GLU A 142 2.46 8.71 11.46
CA GLU A 142 2.50 9.05 12.88
C GLU A 142 3.47 8.14 13.64
N ASP A 143 3.80 8.50 14.88
CA ASP A 143 4.76 7.73 15.70
C ASP A 143 4.27 6.30 15.97
N ASN A 144 2.97 6.11 16.23
CA ASN A 144 2.40 4.79 16.41
C ASN A 144 2.52 3.92 15.14
N GLY A 145 2.38 4.51 13.95
CA GLY A 145 2.61 3.84 12.69
C GLY A 145 4.08 3.41 12.52
N ARG A 146 5.04 4.25 12.91
CA ARG A 146 6.46 3.90 12.91
C ARG A 146 6.77 2.73 13.84
N VAL A 147 6.25 2.78 15.06
CA VAL A 147 6.42 1.71 16.05
C VAL A 147 5.76 0.41 15.56
N ALA A 148 4.60 0.50 14.97
CA ALA A 148 3.90 -0.66 14.42
C ALA A 148 4.71 -1.36 13.32
N ILE A 149 5.32 -0.59 12.40
CA ILE A 149 6.21 -1.11 11.35
C ILE A 149 7.43 -1.80 12.00
N GLN A 150 8.11 -1.14 12.93
CA GLN A 150 9.28 -1.71 13.61
C GLN A 150 8.95 -3.03 14.31
N ASN A 151 7.86 -3.07 15.05
CA ASN A 151 7.40 -4.26 15.75
C ASN A 151 7.00 -5.38 14.78
N LEU A 152 6.35 -5.06 13.67
CA LEU A 152 6.02 -6.02 12.63
C LEU A 152 7.27 -6.68 12.06
N PHE A 153 8.29 -5.89 11.73
CA PHE A 153 9.57 -6.40 11.23
C PHE A 153 10.31 -7.23 12.28
N ALA A 154 10.40 -6.74 13.51
CA ALA A 154 11.03 -7.47 14.61
C ALA A 154 10.40 -8.86 14.80
N ARG A 155 9.08 -8.94 14.81
CA ARG A 155 8.37 -10.22 14.95
C ARG A 155 8.54 -11.16 13.73
N SER A 156 8.64 -10.56 12.54
CA SER A 156 8.66 -11.34 11.29
C SER A 156 10.04 -11.88 10.93
N PHE A 157 11.10 -11.16 11.31
CA PHE A 157 12.47 -11.46 10.86
C PHE A 157 13.49 -11.61 11.99
N THR A 158 13.06 -11.70 13.23
CA THR A 158 13.96 -12.07 14.33
C THR A 158 14.29 -13.57 14.20
N ARG A 159 15.57 -13.86 14.00
CA ARG A 159 16.12 -15.22 14.10
C ARG A 159 16.41 -15.58 15.54
#